data_2b3852fc64be39f2290120f179fa8706
#
_entry.id   2b3852fc64be39f2290120f179fa8706
#
_cell.length_a   1.000
_cell.length_b   1.000
_cell.length_c   1.000
_cell.angle_alpha   90.00
_cell.angle_beta   90.00
_cell.angle_gamma   90.00
#
_symmetry.space_group_name_H-M   'P 1'
#
loop_
_entity.id
_entity.type
_entity.pdbx_description
1 polymer ?
#
loop_
_entity_poly.entity_id
_entity_poly.type
_entity_poly.pdbx_seq_one_letter_code
_entity_poly.pdbx_strand_id
1 'polypeptide(L)'
;MTYHFETEVTKALEQLLKTETDYNVIIYAGKKHDSKEFHAHSNILRCRSKYFDNIISDKNIEKKDEKYVIYKPNISPQVFDVILKYLYADYVDITDKIGTELLNIIIASDELNLENLTRFTKDYIVEHRQLLQNDPVGALQTVFYYESLINLRDLCLETICIEPENFFNSNKFTQLSGQLLEIILKREDLNIEEIEIWEI
;
A
#
# COMPACT_ATOMS: atom_id res chain seq x y z
N MET A 1 40.54 2.01 8.62
CA MET A 1 39.57 2.89 7.95
C MET A 1 38.66 1.99 7.14
N THR A 2 37.33 2.02 7.39
CA THR A 2 36.38 1.15 6.70
C THR A 2 35.56 1.99 5.72
N TYR A 3 35.43 1.54 4.47
CA TYR A 3 34.63 2.18 3.45
C TYR A 3 33.41 1.30 3.13
N HIS A 4 32.23 1.93 2.96
CA HIS A 4 30.99 1.26 2.56
C HIS A 4 30.61 1.69 1.15
N PHE A 5 30.39 0.72 0.24
CA PHE A 5 30.01 0.93 -1.16
C PHE A 5 28.53 0.59 -1.39
N GLU A 6 27.66 1.01 -0.50
CA GLU A 6 26.21 0.70 -0.54
C GLU A 6 25.56 1.11 -1.86
N THR A 7 25.94 2.26 -2.43
CA THR A 7 25.39 2.76 -3.68
C THR A 7 25.68 1.85 -4.89
N GLU A 8 26.83 1.19 -4.91
CA GLU A 8 27.19 0.28 -6.02
C GLU A 8 26.35 -1.01 -5.97
N VAL A 9 26.17 -1.58 -4.77
CA VAL A 9 25.32 -2.76 -4.56
C VAL A 9 23.87 -2.45 -4.93
N THR A 10 23.35 -1.32 -4.50
CA THR A 10 21.99 -0.88 -4.83
C THR A 10 21.78 -0.80 -6.34
N LYS A 11 22.70 -0.15 -7.07
CA LYS A 11 22.62 -0.05 -8.54
C LYS A 11 22.71 -1.40 -9.23
N ALA A 12 23.54 -2.32 -8.73
CA ALA A 12 23.63 -3.66 -9.28
C ALA A 12 22.32 -4.45 -9.09
N LEU A 13 21.69 -4.33 -7.93
CA LEU A 13 20.40 -4.97 -7.67
C LEU A 13 19.26 -4.34 -8.46
N GLU A 14 19.26 -3.02 -8.65
CA GLU A 14 18.31 -2.35 -9.57
C GLU A 14 18.46 -2.85 -11.00
N GLN A 15 19.71 -3.02 -11.46
CA GLN A 15 19.96 -3.54 -12.79
C GLN A 15 19.49 -4.99 -12.92
N LEU A 16 19.71 -5.83 -11.89
CA LEU A 16 19.23 -7.19 -11.84
C LEU A 16 17.71 -7.27 -11.93
N LEU A 17 16.98 -6.38 -11.23
CA LEU A 17 15.54 -6.29 -11.32
C LEU A 17 15.07 -5.87 -12.72
N LYS A 18 15.76 -4.92 -13.37
CA LYS A 18 15.43 -4.43 -14.72
C LYS A 18 15.69 -5.43 -15.83
N THR A 19 16.79 -6.20 -15.72
CA THR A 19 17.17 -7.18 -16.74
C THR A 19 16.46 -8.51 -16.59
N GLU A 20 15.88 -8.78 -15.41
CA GLU A 20 15.22 -10.04 -15.08
C GLU A 20 16.12 -11.28 -15.35
N THR A 21 17.46 -11.12 -15.38
CA THR A 21 18.39 -12.19 -15.68
C THR A 21 18.33 -13.25 -14.60
N ASP A 22 18.18 -14.53 -14.99
CA ASP A 22 18.15 -15.70 -14.10
C ASP A 22 17.06 -15.65 -13.01
N TYR A 23 15.94 -14.96 -13.26
CA TYR A 23 14.82 -14.98 -12.33
C TYR A 23 14.28 -16.40 -12.13
N ASN A 24 13.89 -16.69 -10.91
CA ASN A 24 13.35 -17.99 -10.53
C ASN A 24 12.03 -17.89 -9.72
N VAL A 25 11.44 -16.69 -9.68
CA VAL A 25 10.12 -16.44 -9.08
C VAL A 25 9.28 -15.65 -10.07
N ILE A 26 8.04 -16.09 -10.29
CA ILE A 26 7.00 -15.39 -11.03
C ILE A 26 5.93 -14.95 -10.04
N ILE A 27 5.58 -13.67 -10.04
CA ILE A 27 4.56 -13.13 -9.14
C ILE A 27 3.47 -12.46 -9.96
N TYR A 28 2.24 -12.91 -9.78
CA TYR A 28 1.06 -12.29 -10.38
C TYR A 28 0.42 -11.35 -9.36
N ALA A 29 0.56 -10.04 -9.55
CA ALA A 29 -0.06 -9.01 -8.72
C ALA A 29 -1.25 -8.38 -9.43
N GLY A 30 -2.33 -8.12 -8.68
CA GLY A 30 -3.57 -7.56 -9.19
C GLY A 30 -4.69 -8.59 -9.43
N LYS A 31 -5.91 -8.08 -9.58
CA LYS A 31 -7.08 -8.91 -9.88
C LYS A 31 -6.98 -9.48 -11.29
N LYS A 32 -7.63 -10.62 -11.54
CA LYS A 32 -7.53 -11.41 -12.78
C LYS A 32 -7.58 -10.58 -14.09
N HIS A 33 -8.37 -9.52 -14.14
CA HIS A 33 -8.53 -8.66 -15.35
C HIS A 33 -7.49 -7.53 -15.41
N ASP A 34 -6.77 -7.25 -14.33
CA ASP A 34 -5.74 -6.21 -14.21
C ASP A 34 -4.47 -6.79 -13.56
N SER A 35 -4.25 -8.09 -13.75
CA SER A 35 -3.07 -8.76 -13.20
C SER A 35 -1.86 -8.52 -14.08
N LYS A 36 -0.74 -8.17 -13.45
CA LYS A 36 0.56 -8.07 -14.10
C LYS A 36 1.50 -9.14 -13.56
N GLU A 37 2.27 -9.74 -14.47
CA GLU A 37 3.35 -10.65 -14.13
C GLU A 37 4.62 -9.87 -13.79
N PHE A 38 5.29 -10.27 -12.70
CA PHE A 38 6.56 -9.73 -12.25
C PHE A 38 7.55 -10.87 -12.09
N HIS A 39 8.79 -10.63 -12.49
CA HIS A 39 9.89 -11.57 -12.35
C HIS A 39 10.81 -11.16 -11.20
N ALA A 40 11.21 -12.13 -10.40
CA ALA A 40 12.01 -11.86 -9.21
C ALA A 40 12.97 -13.01 -8.88
N HIS A 41 13.86 -12.75 -7.91
CA HIS A 41 14.89 -13.68 -7.45
C HIS A 41 14.58 -14.13 -6.02
N SER A 42 14.43 -15.43 -5.81
CA SER A 42 14.06 -16.00 -4.52
C SER A 42 15.02 -15.57 -3.40
N ASN A 43 16.31 -15.47 -3.68
CA ASN A 43 17.34 -15.08 -2.71
C ASN A 43 17.07 -13.66 -2.17
N ILE A 44 16.77 -12.70 -3.08
CA ILE A 44 16.47 -11.31 -2.72
C ILE A 44 15.18 -11.25 -1.90
N LEU A 45 14.10 -11.87 -2.40
CA LEU A 45 12.82 -11.86 -1.72
C LEU A 45 12.90 -12.43 -0.31
N ARG A 46 13.55 -13.59 -0.15
CA ARG A 46 13.70 -14.31 1.12
C ARG A 46 14.54 -13.55 2.14
N CYS A 47 15.65 -12.95 1.73
CA CYS A 47 16.49 -12.19 2.66
C CYS A 47 15.87 -10.85 3.08
N ARG A 48 14.96 -10.31 2.28
CA ARG A 48 14.36 -8.97 2.49
C ARG A 48 12.98 -9.01 3.12
N SER A 49 12.27 -10.14 3.06
CA SER A 49 10.91 -10.29 3.57
C SER A 49 10.70 -11.66 4.19
N LYS A 50 10.32 -11.68 5.46
CA LYS A 50 9.96 -12.90 6.17
C LYS A 50 8.74 -13.59 5.55
N TYR A 51 7.81 -12.83 4.99
CA TYR A 51 6.67 -13.37 4.26
C TYR A 51 7.14 -14.22 3.07
N PHE A 52 8.02 -13.68 2.22
CA PHE A 52 8.55 -14.40 1.07
C PHE A 52 9.45 -15.57 1.48
N ASP A 53 10.21 -15.45 2.56
CA ASP A 53 11.00 -16.58 3.06
C ASP A 53 10.09 -17.73 3.47
N ASN A 54 9.01 -17.46 4.17
CA ASN A 54 8.05 -18.48 4.60
C ASN A 54 7.37 -19.15 3.40
N ILE A 55 6.84 -18.37 2.44
CA ILE A 55 6.07 -18.92 1.32
C ILE A 55 6.95 -19.71 0.34
N ILE A 56 8.17 -19.23 0.05
CA ILE A 56 9.12 -19.91 -0.85
C ILE A 56 9.71 -21.17 -0.20
N SER A 57 9.78 -21.24 1.14
CA SER A 57 10.22 -22.41 1.88
C SER A 57 9.14 -23.48 2.03
N ASP A 58 7.88 -23.18 1.70
CA ASP A 58 6.80 -24.16 1.73
C ASP A 58 7.03 -25.22 0.63
N LYS A 59 6.99 -26.50 1.03
CA LYS A 59 7.15 -27.63 0.11
C LYS A 59 6.03 -27.74 -0.93
N ASN A 60 4.86 -27.15 -0.64
CA ASN A 60 3.69 -27.18 -1.50
C ASN A 60 3.57 -25.94 -2.41
N ILE A 61 4.56 -25.05 -2.41
CA ILE A 61 4.53 -23.87 -3.29
C ILE A 61 4.42 -24.31 -4.76
N GLU A 62 3.54 -23.64 -5.48
CA GLU A 62 3.36 -23.87 -6.91
C GLU A 62 4.66 -23.60 -7.67
N LYS A 63 4.97 -24.47 -8.65
CA LYS A 63 6.10 -24.29 -9.56
C LYS A 63 5.67 -24.50 -10.99
N LYS A 64 6.19 -23.64 -11.86
CA LYS A 64 6.05 -23.75 -13.31
C LYS A 64 7.45 -23.59 -13.94
N ASP A 65 7.87 -24.54 -14.74
CA ASP A 65 9.19 -24.54 -15.41
C ASP A 65 10.35 -24.27 -14.40
N GLU A 66 10.35 -25.02 -13.29
CA GLU A 66 11.32 -24.88 -12.16
C GLU A 66 11.27 -23.54 -11.40
N LYS A 67 10.36 -22.61 -11.76
CA LYS A 67 10.18 -21.31 -11.12
C LYS A 67 9.06 -21.35 -10.10
N TYR A 68 9.24 -20.68 -8.97
CA TYR A 68 8.18 -20.48 -7.97
C TYR A 68 7.08 -19.55 -8.52
N VAL A 69 5.82 -19.89 -8.28
CA VAL A 69 4.68 -19.07 -8.69
C VAL A 69 3.94 -18.56 -7.46
N ILE A 70 3.74 -17.25 -7.39
CA ILE A 70 3.09 -16.57 -6.27
C ILE A 70 1.98 -15.68 -6.80
N TYR A 71 0.79 -15.73 -6.16
CA TYR A 71 -0.36 -14.90 -6.52
C TYR A 71 -0.65 -13.88 -5.41
N LYS A 72 -0.75 -12.60 -5.79
CA LYS A 72 -1.08 -11.47 -4.92
C LYS A 72 -2.24 -10.66 -5.51
N PRO A 73 -3.46 -11.24 -5.60
CA PRO A 73 -4.59 -10.58 -6.26
C PRO A 73 -5.11 -9.35 -5.52
N ASN A 74 -4.76 -9.22 -4.25
CA ASN A 74 -5.13 -8.11 -3.37
C ASN A 74 -4.15 -6.92 -3.40
N ILE A 75 -3.00 -7.05 -4.05
CA ILE A 75 -2.01 -5.98 -4.22
C ILE A 75 -2.04 -5.54 -5.69
N SER A 76 -2.32 -4.26 -5.96
CA SER A 76 -2.32 -3.75 -7.33
C SER A 76 -0.93 -3.80 -7.95
N PRO A 77 -0.82 -3.91 -9.30
CA PRO A 77 0.48 -3.91 -9.98
C PRO A 77 1.33 -2.69 -9.66
N GLN A 78 0.72 -1.51 -9.52
CA GLN A 78 1.42 -0.27 -9.21
C GLN A 78 2.03 -0.28 -7.82
N VAL A 79 1.29 -0.79 -6.82
CA VAL A 79 1.79 -0.96 -5.45
C VAL A 79 2.89 -2.02 -5.41
N PHE A 80 2.70 -3.12 -6.14
CA PHE A 80 3.70 -4.20 -6.15
C PHE A 80 5.02 -3.78 -6.81
N ASP A 81 4.98 -2.90 -7.81
CA ASP A 81 6.18 -2.30 -8.43
C ASP A 81 7.01 -1.49 -7.41
N VAL A 82 6.33 -0.70 -6.56
CA VAL A 82 6.99 0.01 -5.44
C VAL A 82 7.62 -0.98 -4.46
N ILE A 83 6.89 -2.04 -4.09
CA ILE A 83 7.39 -3.10 -3.20
C ILE A 83 8.65 -3.75 -3.76
N LEU A 84 8.67 -4.11 -5.05
CA LEU A 84 9.83 -4.74 -5.67
C LEU A 84 11.04 -3.80 -5.69
N LYS A 85 10.87 -2.53 -6.05
CA LYS A 85 11.95 -1.53 -6.01
C LYS A 85 12.53 -1.38 -4.61
N TYR A 86 11.68 -1.36 -3.59
CA TYR A 86 12.13 -1.36 -2.21
C TYR A 86 12.90 -2.62 -1.84
N LEU A 87 12.41 -3.81 -2.21
CA LEU A 87 13.08 -5.09 -1.91
C LEU A 87 14.46 -5.22 -2.53
N TYR A 88 14.66 -4.64 -3.73
CA TYR A 88 15.94 -4.73 -4.43
C TYR A 88 16.91 -3.60 -4.10
N ALA A 89 16.40 -2.40 -3.93
CA ALA A 89 17.25 -1.21 -3.92
C ALA A 89 17.03 -0.26 -2.73
N ASP A 90 16.19 -0.63 -1.76
CA ASP A 90 15.75 0.28 -0.69
C ASP A 90 15.23 1.63 -1.23
N TYR A 91 14.78 1.63 -2.49
CA TYR A 91 14.30 2.82 -3.17
C TYR A 91 12.78 2.89 -3.14
N VAL A 92 12.27 4.02 -2.67
CA VAL A 92 10.83 4.30 -2.63
C VAL A 92 10.60 5.70 -3.15
N ASP A 93 9.89 5.81 -4.27
CA ASP A 93 9.36 7.07 -4.77
C ASP A 93 7.86 7.14 -4.51
N ILE A 94 7.48 7.99 -3.58
CA ILE A 94 6.09 8.23 -3.17
C ILE A 94 5.66 9.69 -3.35
N THR A 95 6.50 10.52 -4.00
CA THR A 95 6.30 11.97 -4.09
C THR A 95 5.01 12.35 -4.82
N ASP A 96 4.68 11.62 -5.89
CA ASP A 96 3.49 11.87 -6.71
C ASP A 96 2.30 10.96 -6.35
N LYS A 97 2.38 10.24 -5.23
CA LYS A 97 1.33 9.33 -4.80
C LYS A 97 0.19 10.06 -4.11
N ILE A 98 -1.05 9.70 -4.47
CA ILE A 98 -2.23 10.16 -3.74
C ILE A 98 -2.42 9.38 -2.43
N GLY A 99 -3.21 9.93 -1.51
CA GLY A 99 -3.41 9.34 -0.17
C GLY A 99 -3.84 7.87 -0.20
N THR A 100 -4.79 7.50 -1.07
CA THR A 100 -5.25 6.11 -1.20
C THR A 100 -4.19 5.15 -1.72
N GLU A 101 -3.28 5.60 -2.60
CA GLU A 101 -2.15 4.77 -3.05
C GLU A 101 -1.16 4.53 -1.92
N LEU A 102 -0.85 5.56 -1.11
CA LEU A 102 0.03 5.44 0.06
C LEU A 102 -0.56 4.46 1.09
N LEU A 103 -1.87 4.55 1.35
CA LEU A 103 -2.55 3.60 2.23
C LEU A 103 -2.46 2.15 1.70
N ASN A 104 -2.60 1.95 0.40
CA ASN A 104 -2.42 0.62 -0.21
C ASN A 104 -0.97 0.12 -0.13
N ILE A 105 0.03 1.01 -0.21
CA ILE A 105 1.44 0.65 0.03
C ILE A 105 1.63 0.21 1.48
N ILE A 106 1.05 0.92 2.46
CA ILE A 106 1.10 0.55 3.88
C ILE A 106 0.49 -0.84 4.10
N ILE A 107 -0.70 -1.10 3.57
CA ILE A 107 -1.39 -2.39 3.70
C ILE A 107 -0.55 -3.52 3.10
N ALA A 108 -0.04 -3.32 1.88
CA ALA A 108 0.77 -4.33 1.20
C ALA A 108 2.11 -4.57 1.90
N SER A 109 2.78 -3.52 2.37
CA SER A 109 4.04 -3.64 3.09
C SER A 109 3.88 -4.33 4.46
N ASP A 110 2.79 -4.07 5.16
CA ASP A 110 2.43 -4.74 6.43
C ASP A 110 2.20 -6.24 6.19
N GLU A 111 1.39 -6.60 5.19
CA GLU A 111 1.13 -7.98 4.78
C GLU A 111 2.42 -8.74 4.42
N LEU A 112 3.33 -8.07 3.73
CA LEU A 112 4.60 -8.65 3.27
C LEU A 112 5.71 -8.58 4.34
N ASN A 113 5.40 -8.18 5.58
CA ASN A 113 6.34 -8.02 6.70
C ASN A 113 7.53 -7.08 6.36
N LEU A 114 7.25 -5.95 5.73
CA LEU A 114 8.23 -4.92 5.36
C LEU A 114 8.15 -3.74 6.34
N GLU A 115 8.51 -3.97 7.60
CA GLU A 115 8.29 -3.04 8.73
C GLU A 115 8.84 -1.62 8.48
N ASN A 116 10.03 -1.51 7.88
CA ASN A 116 10.63 -0.20 7.60
C ASN A 116 9.86 0.59 6.55
N LEU A 117 9.40 -0.08 5.48
CA LEU A 117 8.58 0.56 4.44
C LEU A 117 7.23 0.97 5.01
N THR A 118 6.60 0.09 5.80
CA THR A 118 5.33 0.37 6.48
C THR A 118 5.45 1.61 7.36
N ARG A 119 6.48 1.68 8.21
CA ARG A 119 6.73 2.82 9.10
C ARG A 119 6.99 4.09 8.31
N PHE A 120 7.91 4.06 7.36
CA PHE A 120 8.25 5.21 6.53
C PHE A 120 7.01 5.80 5.83
N THR A 121 6.16 4.95 5.23
CA THR A 121 4.97 5.42 4.51
C THR A 121 3.89 5.92 5.48
N LYS A 122 3.77 5.33 6.69
CA LYS A 122 2.88 5.83 7.75
C LYS A 122 3.32 7.23 8.22
N ASP A 123 4.61 7.40 8.52
CA ASP A 123 5.16 8.69 8.96
C ASP A 123 4.94 9.76 7.88
N TYR A 124 5.17 9.43 6.61
CA TYR A 124 4.93 10.34 5.49
C TYR A 124 3.47 10.79 5.38
N ILE A 125 2.49 9.89 5.52
CA ILE A 125 1.06 10.26 5.50
C ILE A 125 0.70 11.17 6.68
N VAL A 126 1.23 10.90 7.86
CA VAL A 126 0.97 11.74 9.05
C VAL A 126 1.50 13.16 8.85
N GLU A 127 2.67 13.31 8.25
CA GLU A 127 3.26 14.61 7.92
C GLU A 127 2.52 15.34 6.79
N HIS A 128 1.91 14.59 5.86
CA HIS A 128 1.24 15.11 4.66
C HIS A 128 -0.25 14.74 4.65
N ARG A 129 -0.94 14.93 5.79
CA ARG A 129 -2.35 14.52 5.97
C ARG A 129 -3.32 15.11 4.93
N GLN A 130 -2.98 16.26 4.33
CA GLN A 130 -3.76 16.87 3.25
C GLN A 130 -3.93 15.95 2.02
N LEU A 131 -3.06 14.96 1.83
CA LEU A 131 -3.20 13.97 0.75
C LEU A 131 -4.45 13.09 0.93
N LEU A 132 -4.95 12.95 2.16
CA LEU A 132 -6.19 12.21 2.45
C LEU A 132 -7.44 13.02 2.08
N GLN A 133 -7.35 14.35 2.03
CA GLN A 133 -8.44 15.24 1.66
C GLN A 133 -8.78 15.17 0.17
N ASN A 134 -7.86 14.75 -0.68
CA ASN A 134 -8.08 14.61 -2.12
C ASN A 134 -9.07 13.48 -2.48
N ASP A 135 -9.18 12.45 -1.64
CA ASP A 135 -10.13 11.35 -1.79
C ASP A 135 -10.52 10.81 -0.40
N PRO A 136 -11.25 11.58 0.41
CA PRO A 136 -11.53 11.23 1.79
C PRO A 136 -12.41 9.97 1.92
N VAL A 137 -13.32 9.75 0.99
CA VAL A 137 -14.16 8.55 0.93
C VAL A 137 -13.31 7.31 0.65
N GLY A 138 -12.49 7.37 -0.40
CA GLY A 138 -11.60 6.25 -0.76
C GLY A 138 -10.55 5.96 0.31
N ALA A 139 -10.01 7.00 0.96
CA ALA A 139 -9.08 6.84 2.07
C ALA A 139 -9.73 6.09 3.25
N LEU A 140 -10.90 6.53 3.69
CA LEU A 140 -11.62 5.89 4.80
C LEU A 140 -12.01 4.44 4.46
N GLN A 141 -12.57 4.20 3.28
CA GLN A 141 -12.92 2.85 2.83
C GLN A 141 -11.70 1.92 2.80
N THR A 142 -10.54 2.44 2.43
CA THR A 142 -9.30 1.65 2.31
C THR A 142 -8.81 1.17 3.68
N VAL A 143 -8.89 1.99 4.73
CA VAL A 143 -8.33 1.64 6.06
C VAL A 143 -9.35 1.03 7.01
N PHE A 144 -10.64 1.18 6.76
CA PHE A 144 -11.68 0.93 7.74
C PHE A 144 -11.69 -0.50 8.30
N TYR A 145 -11.45 -1.48 7.46
CA TYR A 145 -11.51 -2.90 7.82
C TYR A 145 -10.19 -3.48 8.32
N TYR A 146 -9.13 -2.66 8.43
CA TYR A 146 -7.81 -3.10 8.89
C TYR A 146 -7.57 -2.67 10.34
N GLU A 147 -7.63 -3.62 11.28
CA GLU A 147 -7.38 -3.37 12.71
C GLU A 147 -5.97 -2.81 12.97
N SER A 148 -4.97 -3.26 12.20
CA SER A 148 -3.59 -2.76 12.29
C SER A 148 -3.42 -1.29 11.87
N LEU A 149 -4.47 -0.68 11.28
CA LEU A 149 -4.47 0.69 10.76
C LEU A 149 -5.42 1.62 11.52
N ILE A 150 -5.76 1.31 12.77
CA ILE A 150 -6.69 2.10 13.58
C ILE A 150 -6.27 3.58 13.69
N ASN A 151 -4.99 3.86 13.88
CA ASN A 151 -4.47 5.23 13.95
C ASN A 151 -4.64 6.00 12.63
N LEU A 152 -4.50 5.31 11.48
CA LEU A 152 -4.73 5.92 10.16
C LEU A 152 -6.21 6.11 9.89
N ARG A 153 -7.06 5.20 10.37
CA ARG A 153 -8.52 5.36 10.32
C ARG A 153 -8.94 6.60 11.10
N ASP A 154 -8.44 6.77 12.31
CA ASP A 154 -8.74 7.93 13.14
C ASP A 154 -8.25 9.22 12.47
N LEU A 155 -7.05 9.22 11.86
CA LEU A 155 -6.55 10.34 11.07
C LEU A 155 -7.45 10.66 9.87
N CYS A 156 -7.97 9.65 9.15
CA CYS A 156 -8.93 9.86 8.05
C CYS A 156 -10.22 10.50 8.56
N LEU A 157 -10.74 10.02 9.70
CA LEU A 157 -11.96 10.56 10.31
C LEU A 157 -11.76 12.02 10.78
N GLU A 158 -10.64 12.32 11.44
CA GLU A 158 -10.28 13.70 11.83
C GLU A 158 -10.19 14.62 10.61
N THR A 159 -9.55 14.16 9.53
CA THR A 159 -9.40 14.91 8.29
C THR A 159 -10.77 15.24 7.67
N ILE A 160 -11.71 14.28 7.69
CA ILE A 160 -13.10 14.48 7.23
C ILE A 160 -13.83 15.49 8.11
N CYS A 161 -13.67 15.42 9.44
CA CYS A 161 -14.35 16.34 10.36
C CYS A 161 -13.87 17.78 10.23
N ILE A 162 -12.61 18.00 9.83
CA ILE A 162 -12.05 19.35 9.59
C ILE A 162 -12.61 19.99 8.31
N GLU A 163 -12.72 19.20 7.22
CA GLU A 163 -13.21 19.65 5.91
C GLU A 163 -14.28 18.70 5.36
N PRO A 164 -15.47 18.68 5.98
CA PRO A 164 -16.52 17.72 5.66
C PRO A 164 -17.08 17.90 4.24
N GLU A 165 -17.03 19.10 3.67
CA GLU A 165 -17.52 19.38 2.32
C GLU A 165 -16.82 18.49 1.27
N ASN A 166 -15.52 18.27 1.39
CA ASN A 166 -14.76 17.41 0.49
C ASN A 166 -15.23 15.95 0.53
N PHE A 167 -15.74 15.51 1.67
CA PHE A 167 -16.29 14.18 1.86
C PHE A 167 -17.72 14.07 1.31
N PHE A 168 -18.61 14.97 1.70
CA PHE A 168 -20.02 14.91 1.31
C PHE A 168 -20.23 15.21 -0.17
N ASN A 169 -19.44 16.13 -0.78
CA ASN A 169 -19.48 16.45 -2.21
C ASN A 169 -18.67 15.45 -3.08
N SER A 170 -18.08 14.40 -2.49
CA SER A 170 -17.34 13.42 -3.25
C SER A 170 -18.27 12.62 -4.18
N ASN A 171 -17.86 12.43 -5.43
CA ASN A 171 -18.56 11.56 -6.38
C ASN A 171 -18.59 10.07 -5.94
N LYS A 172 -17.80 9.71 -4.93
CA LYS A 172 -17.79 8.38 -4.30
C LYS A 172 -18.69 8.29 -3.07
N PHE A 173 -19.30 9.40 -2.63
CA PHE A 173 -20.13 9.44 -1.42
C PHE A 173 -21.25 8.39 -1.44
N THR A 174 -21.95 8.25 -2.58
CA THR A 174 -23.02 7.26 -2.76
C THR A 174 -22.55 5.80 -2.71
N GLN A 175 -21.24 5.55 -2.72
CA GLN A 175 -20.64 4.21 -2.60
C GLN A 175 -20.32 3.83 -1.15
N LEU A 176 -20.55 4.76 -0.20
CA LEU A 176 -20.35 4.50 1.22
C LEU A 176 -21.36 3.51 1.76
N SER A 177 -20.89 2.63 2.65
CA SER A 177 -21.81 1.82 3.45
C SER A 177 -22.50 2.69 4.52
N GLY A 178 -23.76 2.37 4.83
CA GLY A 178 -24.50 3.06 5.91
C GLY A 178 -23.74 3.03 7.25
N GLN A 179 -22.98 1.98 7.51
CA GLN A 179 -22.17 1.87 8.72
C GLN A 179 -21.07 2.94 8.79
N LEU A 180 -20.36 3.19 7.67
CA LEU A 180 -19.33 4.24 7.60
C LEU A 180 -19.92 5.63 7.76
N LEU A 181 -21.06 5.88 7.11
CA LEU A 181 -21.77 7.14 7.23
C LEU A 181 -22.25 7.38 8.67
N GLU A 182 -22.82 6.37 9.33
CA GLU A 182 -23.27 6.46 10.72
C GLU A 182 -22.13 6.84 11.68
N ILE A 183 -20.92 6.27 11.47
CA ILE A 183 -19.75 6.59 12.30
C ILE A 183 -19.36 8.06 12.16
N ILE A 184 -19.41 8.61 10.94
CA ILE A 184 -19.06 10.01 10.69
C ILE A 184 -20.12 10.93 11.30
N LEU A 185 -21.41 10.66 11.07
CA LEU A 185 -22.51 11.49 11.56
C LEU A 185 -22.64 11.50 13.10
N LYS A 186 -22.13 10.48 13.80
CA LYS A 186 -22.10 10.42 15.27
C LYS A 186 -20.91 11.16 15.89
N ARG A 187 -20.03 11.73 15.11
CA ARG A 187 -18.87 12.45 15.65
C ARG A 187 -19.26 13.84 16.13
N GLU A 188 -18.89 14.15 17.35
CA GLU A 188 -19.15 15.46 17.98
C GLU A 188 -18.26 16.58 17.41
N ASP A 189 -17.14 16.22 16.75
CA ASP A 189 -16.18 17.15 16.14
C ASP A 189 -16.44 17.38 14.64
N LEU A 190 -17.55 16.89 14.10
CA LEU A 190 -17.94 17.11 12.70
C LEU A 190 -18.33 18.58 12.49
N ASN A 191 -17.51 19.29 11.71
CA ASN A 191 -17.67 20.74 11.46
C ASN A 191 -18.64 21.04 10.30
N ILE A 192 -19.89 20.61 10.44
CA ILE A 192 -20.97 20.86 9.46
C ILE A 192 -22.32 20.99 10.20
N GLU A 193 -23.19 21.88 9.75
CA GLU A 193 -24.53 21.97 10.30
C GLU A 193 -25.45 20.89 9.70
N GLU A 194 -26.37 20.33 10.50
CA GLU A 194 -27.30 19.27 10.04
C GLU A 194 -28.06 19.66 8.78
N ILE A 195 -28.43 20.94 8.65
CA ILE A 195 -29.19 21.44 7.51
C ILE A 195 -28.38 21.37 6.20
N GLU A 196 -27.08 21.59 6.28
CA GLU A 196 -26.17 21.52 5.11
C GLU A 196 -26.03 20.10 4.58
N ILE A 197 -26.12 19.08 5.47
CA ILE A 197 -26.09 17.67 5.07
C ILE A 197 -27.31 17.30 4.21
N TRP A 198 -28.47 17.94 4.45
CA TRP A 198 -29.71 17.66 3.71
C TRP A 198 -29.81 18.40 2.36
N GLU A 199 -28.92 19.36 2.10
CA GLU A 199 -28.85 20.11 0.85
C GLU A 199 -27.87 19.52 -0.17
N ILE A 200 -27.05 18.53 0.26
CA ILE A 200 -26.08 17.78 -0.56
C ILE A 200 -26.76 16.56 -1.20
#